data_01e89318b91b3e93fdb4277b6129791f
#
_entry.id   01e89318b91b3e93fdb4277b6129791f
#
_cell.length_a   1.000
_cell.length_b   1.000
_cell.length_c   1.000
_cell.angle_alpha   90.00
_cell.angle_beta   90.00
_cell.angle_gamma   90.00
#
_symmetry.space_group_name_H-M   'P 1'
#
loop_
_entity.id
_entity.type
_entity.pdbx_description
1 polymer ?
#
loop_
_entity_poly.entity_id
_entity_poly.type
_entity_poly.pdbx_seq_one_letter_code
_entity_poly.pdbx_strand_id
1 'polypeptide(L)'
;MDNAAAARDIEAKIRDLVIFITGEDGPAVETSSPLIGEGALVDSQGLLEIMLALEEFAGERFGKAFDWMNDAAFSSARSPFRTVGTLAAYMAGQMTEGA
;
A
#
# COMPACT_ATOMS: atom_id res chain seq x y z
N MET A 1 2.65 -15.33 10.25
CA MET A 1 3.61 -14.51 9.48
C MET A 1 4.00 -13.30 10.33
N ASP A 2 5.26 -12.98 10.39
CA ASP A 2 5.68 -11.81 11.15
C ASP A 2 5.45 -10.51 10.36
N ASN A 3 5.50 -9.39 11.05
CA ASN A 3 5.22 -8.09 10.46
C ASN A 3 6.17 -7.74 9.32
N ALA A 4 7.45 -8.05 9.45
CA ALA A 4 8.43 -7.75 8.40
C ALA A 4 8.18 -8.57 7.14
N ALA A 5 7.85 -9.84 7.28
CA ALA A 5 7.53 -10.69 6.14
C ALA A 5 6.25 -10.21 5.44
N ALA A 6 5.24 -9.87 6.23
CA ALA A 6 3.99 -9.33 5.68
C ALA A 6 4.24 -8.03 4.94
N ALA A 7 5.05 -7.13 5.50
CA ALA A 7 5.36 -5.86 4.86
C ALA A 7 6.07 -6.06 3.51
N ARG A 8 6.99 -7.02 3.44
CA ARG A 8 7.68 -7.32 2.18
C ARG A 8 6.73 -7.85 1.11
N ASP A 9 5.82 -8.74 1.49
CA ASP A 9 4.82 -9.26 0.55
C ASP A 9 3.90 -8.16 0.04
N ILE A 10 3.46 -7.29 0.94
CA ILE A 10 2.57 -6.19 0.60
C ILE A 10 3.30 -5.18 -0.28
N GLU A 11 4.55 -4.86 0.06
CA GLU A 11 5.35 -3.93 -0.74
C GLU A 11 5.53 -4.44 -2.17
N ALA A 12 5.79 -5.72 -2.33
CA ALA A 12 5.90 -6.33 -3.65
C ALA A 12 4.59 -6.21 -4.42
N LYS A 13 3.46 -6.41 -3.75
CA LYS A 13 2.15 -6.25 -4.38
C LYS A 13 1.89 -4.82 -4.79
N ILE A 14 2.24 -3.85 -3.93
CA ILE A 14 2.09 -2.43 -4.26
C ILE A 14 2.92 -2.08 -5.48
N ARG A 15 4.16 -2.56 -5.53
CA ARG A 15 5.05 -2.32 -6.67
C ARG A 15 4.42 -2.85 -7.96
N ASP A 16 3.91 -4.08 -7.94
CA ASP A 16 3.25 -4.67 -9.10
C ASP A 16 2.04 -3.85 -9.54
N LEU A 17 1.25 -3.37 -8.58
CA LEU A 17 0.08 -2.56 -8.88
C LEU A 17 0.45 -1.23 -9.51
N VAL A 18 1.49 -0.56 -8.99
CA VAL A 18 1.96 0.70 -9.58
C VAL A 18 2.42 0.47 -11.01
N ILE A 19 3.18 -0.58 -11.25
CA ILE A 19 3.67 -0.92 -12.59
C ILE A 19 2.49 -1.19 -13.52
N PHE A 20 1.50 -1.92 -13.06
CA PHE A 20 0.31 -2.21 -13.85
C PHE A 20 -0.45 -0.93 -14.23
N ILE A 21 -0.62 -0.03 -13.27
CA ILE A 21 -1.38 1.21 -13.48
C ILE A 21 -0.63 2.19 -14.37
N THR A 22 0.68 2.33 -14.16
CA THR A 22 1.49 3.32 -14.87
C THR A 22 2.03 2.80 -16.20
N GLY A 23 2.10 1.49 -16.36
CA GLY A 23 2.70 0.88 -17.53
C GLY A 23 4.20 1.03 -17.59
N GLU A 24 4.84 1.42 -16.49
CA GLU A 24 6.26 1.60 -16.43
C GLU A 24 6.97 0.29 -16.05
N ASP A 25 8.08 0.02 -16.68
CA ASP A 25 8.94 -1.10 -16.30
C ASP A 25 9.78 -0.69 -15.10
N GLY A 26 9.35 -1.10 -13.99
CA GLY A 26 9.64 -0.86 -12.80
C GLY A 26 10.82 -0.54 -11.96
N PRO A 27 12.01 -0.21 -12.35
CA PRO A 27 13.03 0.05 -11.34
C PRO A 27 12.81 1.32 -10.51
N ALA A 28 11.85 2.14 -10.93
CA ALA A 28 11.57 3.39 -10.24
C ALA A 28 10.72 3.24 -8.99
N VAL A 29 10.14 2.07 -8.73
CA VAL A 29 9.29 1.88 -7.55
C VAL A 29 10.11 1.37 -6.38
N GLU A 30 10.31 2.21 -5.39
CA GLU A 30 11.12 1.90 -4.22
C GLU A 30 10.27 2.08 -2.96
N THR A 31 10.80 1.62 -1.83
CA THR A 31 10.15 1.78 -0.52
C THR A 31 9.84 3.24 -0.23
N SER A 32 10.73 4.15 -0.60
CA SER A 32 10.56 5.58 -0.38
C SER A 32 9.76 6.29 -1.45
N SER A 33 9.34 5.59 -2.50
CA SER A 33 8.60 6.22 -3.60
C SER A 33 7.28 6.80 -3.11
N PRO A 34 6.98 8.07 -3.45
CA PRO A 34 5.75 8.70 -2.98
C PRO A 34 4.52 8.20 -3.72
N LEU A 35 3.43 8.01 -2.99
CA LEU A 35 2.15 7.64 -3.57
C LEU A 35 1.16 8.81 -3.56
N ILE A 36 1.43 9.82 -2.73
CA ILE A 36 0.61 11.05 -2.71
C ILE A 36 1.54 12.25 -2.66
N GLY A 37 1.01 13.40 -3.02
CA GLY A 37 1.75 14.64 -2.97
C GLY A 37 2.63 14.84 -4.19
N GLU A 38 3.62 15.71 -4.05
CA GLU A 38 4.53 16.05 -5.13
C GLU A 38 5.40 14.86 -5.50
N GLY A 39 5.48 14.58 -6.77
CA GLY A 39 6.26 13.45 -7.26
C GLY A 39 5.59 12.10 -7.13
N ALA A 40 4.31 12.07 -6.76
CA ALA A 40 3.57 10.82 -6.59
C ALA A 40 3.59 9.96 -7.85
N LEU A 41 3.75 8.66 -7.68
CA LEU A 41 3.80 7.72 -8.79
C LEU A 41 2.45 7.54 -9.48
N VAL A 42 1.36 7.77 -8.74
CA VAL A 42 0.01 7.60 -9.24
C VAL A 42 -0.82 8.83 -8.85
N ASP A 43 -1.92 9.05 -9.55
CA ASP A 43 -2.88 10.08 -9.17
C ASP A 43 -3.85 9.51 -8.13
N SER A 44 -4.83 10.33 -7.71
CA SER A 44 -5.78 9.89 -6.69
C SER A 44 -6.62 8.70 -7.14
N GLN A 45 -6.95 8.63 -8.42
CA GLN A 45 -7.67 7.47 -8.95
C GLN A 45 -6.81 6.22 -8.93
N GLY A 46 -5.54 6.34 -9.29
CA GLY A 46 -4.60 5.23 -9.23
C GLY A 46 -4.39 4.75 -7.79
N LEU A 47 -4.31 5.68 -6.85
CA LEU A 47 -4.20 5.32 -5.44
C LEU A 47 -5.43 4.56 -4.97
N LEU A 48 -6.62 5.00 -5.36
CA LEU A 48 -7.85 4.28 -5.01
C LEU A 48 -7.83 2.86 -5.57
N GLU A 49 -7.38 2.70 -6.81
CA GLU A 49 -7.26 1.37 -7.41
C GLU A 49 -6.31 0.47 -6.63
N ILE A 50 -5.19 1.04 -6.16
CA ILE A 50 -4.24 0.31 -5.33
C ILE A 50 -4.92 -0.13 -4.03
N MET A 51 -5.65 0.77 -3.37
CA MET A 51 -6.30 0.44 -2.10
C MET A 51 -7.34 -0.66 -2.26
N LEU A 52 -8.14 -0.60 -3.32
CA LEU A 52 -9.15 -1.63 -3.58
C LEU A 52 -8.50 -2.99 -3.89
N ALA A 53 -7.41 -2.97 -4.65
CA ALA A 53 -6.67 -4.20 -4.93
C ALA A 53 -6.03 -4.78 -3.67
N LEU A 54 -5.56 -3.92 -2.77
CA LEU A 54 -5.00 -4.38 -1.50
C LEU A 54 -6.07 -4.96 -0.58
N GLU A 55 -7.30 -4.46 -0.62
CA GLU A 55 -8.40 -5.09 0.11
C GLU A 55 -8.61 -6.54 -0.34
N GLU A 56 -8.62 -6.75 -1.66
CA GLU A 56 -8.75 -8.08 -2.22
C GLU A 56 -7.56 -8.96 -1.85
N PHE A 57 -6.37 -8.41 -1.96
CA PHE A 57 -5.13 -9.11 -1.58
C PHE A 57 -5.14 -9.51 -0.10
N ALA A 58 -5.64 -8.63 0.77
CA ALA A 58 -5.74 -8.92 2.20
C ALA A 58 -6.64 -10.13 2.45
N GLY A 59 -7.77 -10.18 1.77
CA GLY A 59 -8.69 -11.31 1.91
C GLY A 59 -8.09 -12.61 1.41
N GLU A 60 -7.43 -12.56 0.26
CA GLU A 60 -6.87 -13.76 -0.36
C GLU A 60 -5.62 -14.26 0.35
N ARG A 61 -4.72 -13.35 0.72
CA ARG A 61 -3.41 -13.71 1.24
C ARG A 61 -3.39 -13.89 2.76
N PHE A 62 -4.14 -13.08 3.48
CA PHE A 62 -4.11 -13.05 4.94
C PHE A 62 -5.43 -13.47 5.59
N GLY A 63 -6.50 -13.56 4.81
CA GLY A 63 -7.82 -13.88 5.35
C GLY A 63 -8.39 -12.80 6.25
N LYS A 64 -7.98 -11.55 6.06
CA LYS A 64 -8.38 -10.41 6.87
C LYS A 64 -8.85 -9.26 6.00
N ALA A 65 -9.66 -8.39 6.59
CA ALA A 65 -10.06 -7.16 5.93
C ALA A 65 -8.98 -6.10 6.14
N PHE A 66 -8.74 -5.29 5.10
CA PHE A 66 -7.83 -4.15 5.20
C PHE A 66 -8.67 -2.88 5.36
N ASP A 67 -8.63 -2.29 6.54
CA ASP A 67 -9.36 -1.07 6.84
C ASP A 67 -8.49 0.14 6.54
N TRP A 68 -8.72 0.78 5.39
CA TRP A 68 -7.99 1.97 4.96
C TRP A 68 -8.86 3.21 4.91
N MET A 69 -10.17 3.06 5.10
CA MET A 69 -11.12 4.18 5.03
C MET A 69 -11.44 4.70 6.43
N ASN A 70 -10.44 5.30 7.06
CA ASN A 70 -10.63 5.91 8.37
C ASN A 70 -10.03 7.32 8.37
N ASP A 71 -10.45 8.13 9.33
CA ASP A 71 -10.04 9.54 9.40
C ASP A 71 -8.53 9.73 9.49
N ALA A 72 -7.87 8.89 10.24
CA ALA A 72 -6.42 8.98 10.41
C ALA A 72 -5.69 8.74 9.09
N ALA A 73 -6.21 7.85 8.25
CA ALA A 73 -5.58 7.53 6.98
C ALA A 73 -5.61 8.69 6.00
N PHE A 74 -6.60 9.57 6.13
CA PHE A 74 -6.74 10.72 5.24
C PHE A 74 -6.15 12.02 5.79
N SER A 75 -5.53 11.96 6.97
CA SER A 75 -4.84 13.11 7.53
C SER A 75 -3.58 13.39 6.72
N SER A 76 -3.53 14.53 6.03
CA SER A 76 -2.50 14.82 5.04
C SER A 76 -1.08 14.77 5.56
N ALA A 77 -0.85 15.24 6.79
CA ALA A 77 0.51 15.34 7.32
C ALA A 77 1.08 13.99 7.78
N ARG A 78 0.21 13.05 8.14
CA ARG A 78 0.62 11.77 8.72
C ARG A 78 -0.03 10.57 8.03
N SER A 79 -0.46 10.78 6.79
CA SER A 79 -1.11 9.70 6.06
C SER A 79 -0.16 8.51 5.91
N PRO A 80 -0.62 7.28 6.22
CA PRO A 80 0.18 6.10 5.95
C PRO A 80 0.32 5.82 4.46
N PHE A 81 -0.42 6.55 3.62
CA PHE A 81 -0.38 6.35 2.17
C PHE A 81 0.67 7.20 1.47
N ARG A 82 1.53 7.89 2.21
CA ARG A 82 2.50 8.81 1.62
C ARG A 82 3.52 8.12 0.73
N THR A 83 4.02 6.96 1.14
CA THR A 83 5.00 6.22 0.36
C THR A 83 4.62 4.75 0.30
N VAL A 84 5.28 4.05 -0.61
CA VAL A 84 5.12 2.59 -0.73
C VAL A 84 5.41 1.92 0.62
N GLY A 85 6.51 2.30 1.25
CA GLY A 85 6.92 1.69 2.52
C GLY A 85 5.97 1.98 3.67
N THR A 86 5.46 3.23 3.77
CA THR A 86 4.53 3.56 4.84
C THR A 86 3.20 2.85 4.66
N LEU A 87 2.74 2.71 3.43
CA LEU A 87 1.51 1.96 3.14
C LEU A 87 1.69 0.49 3.46
N ALA A 88 2.81 -0.09 3.05
CA ALA A 88 3.09 -1.50 3.33
C ALA A 88 3.15 -1.76 4.83
N ALA A 89 3.80 -0.89 5.59
CA ALA A 89 3.90 -1.03 7.04
C ALA A 89 2.53 -0.90 7.72
N TYR A 90 1.72 0.05 7.26
CA TYR A 90 0.39 0.25 7.81
C TYR A 90 -0.48 -0.99 7.62
N MET A 91 -0.52 -1.51 6.39
CA MET A 91 -1.29 -2.71 6.09
C MET A 91 -0.73 -3.94 6.83
N ALA A 92 0.59 -4.08 6.88
CA ALA A 92 1.20 -5.20 7.58
C ALA A 92 0.82 -5.22 9.07
N GLY A 93 0.74 -4.05 9.68
CA GLY A 93 0.29 -3.94 11.06
C GLY A 93 -1.12 -4.51 11.25
N GLN A 94 -2.02 -4.23 10.33
CA GLN A 94 -3.37 -4.77 10.39
C GLN A 94 -3.41 -6.28 10.12
N MET A 95 -2.62 -6.75 9.17
CA MET A 95 -2.63 -8.16 8.79
C MET A 95 -2.04 -9.06 9.87
N THR A 96 -1.15 -8.54 10.70
CA THR A 96 -0.50 -9.30 11.76
C THR A 96 -1.10 -9.04 13.14
N GLU A 97 -1.95 -8.03 13.27
CA GLU A 97 -2.58 -7.66 14.52
C GLU A 97 -3.57 -8.74 14.95
N GLY A 98 -3.56 -9.07 16.23
CA GLY A 98 -4.48 -10.05 16.76
C GLY A 98 -4.12 -11.50 16.44
N ALA A 99 -2.97 -11.71 15.86
CA ALA A 99 -2.51 -13.05 15.53
C ALA A 99 -2.14 -13.84 16.79
#